data_4a46c52b34d150bff0ce962e4c8ba281
#
_entry.id   4a46c52b34d150bff0ce962e4c8ba281
#
_cell.length_a   1.000
_cell.length_b   1.000
_cell.length_c   1.000
_cell.angle_alpha   90.00
_cell.angle_beta   90.00
_cell.angle_gamma   90.00
#
_symmetry.space_group_name_H-M   'P 1'
#
loop_
_entity.id
_entity.type
_entity.pdbx_description
1 polymer ?
#
loop_
_entity_poly.entity_id
_entity_poly.type
_entity_poly.pdbx_seq_one_letter_code
_entity_poly.pdbx_strand_id
1 'polypeptide(L)'
;MALIDEVKGRISEGLLRELTNQGDTTATGINDTTLGYAVTDAEAEFLIETGIALDSASPKHVAAGVVGVIYYLYSYSGLQTETATRQRQRWERLMIKVDSTEGAGRRILPASNSTLSPTSERVGSRPDFERSRFNDYTLQMPMSDDPDYNRDLGS
;
A
#
# COMPACT_ATOMS: atom_id res chain seq x y z
N MET A 1 8.60 -12.08 25.11
CA MET A 1 9.81 -11.51 24.47
C MET A 1 9.36 -10.24 23.77
N ALA A 2 10.04 -9.12 23.92
CA ALA A 2 9.60 -7.90 23.25
C ALA A 2 9.93 -7.97 21.75
N LEU A 3 9.17 -7.32 20.89
CA LEU A 3 9.43 -7.30 19.44
C LEU A 3 10.85 -6.83 19.12
N ILE A 4 11.38 -5.91 19.92
CA ILE A 4 12.75 -5.39 19.76
C ILE A 4 13.81 -6.50 19.89
N ASP A 5 13.62 -7.48 20.79
CA ASP A 5 14.55 -8.60 20.97
C ASP A 5 14.51 -9.53 19.76
N GLU A 6 13.32 -9.76 19.23
CA GLU A 6 13.12 -10.55 18.02
C GLU A 6 13.78 -9.89 16.78
N VAL A 7 13.68 -8.56 16.67
CA VAL A 7 14.35 -7.79 15.62
C VAL A 7 15.87 -7.95 15.73
N LYS A 8 16.43 -7.74 16.93
CA LYS A 8 17.87 -7.90 17.17
C LYS A 8 18.37 -9.33 16.93
N GLY A 9 17.53 -10.33 17.20
CA GLY A 9 17.88 -11.73 16.97
C GLY A 9 17.81 -12.18 15.51
N ARG A 10 17.04 -11.51 14.67
CA ARG A 10 16.79 -11.93 13.27
C ARG A 10 17.52 -11.11 12.23
N ILE A 11 17.96 -9.93 12.59
CA ILE A 11 18.66 -9.00 11.68
C ILE A 11 20.11 -8.90 12.11
N SER A 12 21.02 -8.85 11.15
CA SER A 12 22.43 -8.70 11.47
C SER A 12 22.70 -7.38 12.18
N GLU A 13 23.57 -7.41 13.18
CA GLU A 13 23.95 -6.21 13.94
C GLU A 13 24.51 -5.11 13.03
N GLY A 14 25.29 -5.47 12.01
CA GLY A 14 25.84 -4.52 11.04
C GLY A 14 24.74 -3.76 10.28
N LEU A 15 23.71 -4.46 9.82
CA LEU A 15 22.57 -3.81 9.13
C LEU A 15 21.74 -2.95 10.09
N LEU A 16 21.49 -3.43 11.30
CA LEU A 16 20.78 -2.63 12.30
C LEU A 16 21.54 -1.37 12.65
N ARG A 17 22.86 -1.47 12.85
CA ARG A 17 23.71 -0.31 13.12
C ARG A 17 23.65 0.71 11.99
N GLU A 18 23.76 0.27 10.74
CA GLU A 18 23.68 1.14 9.56
C GLU A 18 22.34 1.87 9.47
N LEU A 19 21.24 1.14 9.59
CA LEU A 19 19.89 1.69 9.45
C LEU A 19 19.51 2.58 10.64
N THR A 20 19.87 2.22 11.87
CA THR A 20 19.50 3.00 13.06
C THR A 20 20.32 4.28 13.21
N ASN A 21 21.50 4.34 12.63
CA ASN A 21 22.35 5.55 12.65
C ASN A 21 22.30 6.32 11.33
N GLN A 22 21.31 6.07 10.47
CA GLN A 22 21.09 6.83 9.23
C GLN A 22 22.32 6.89 8.30
N GLY A 23 23.08 5.80 8.24
CA GLY A 23 24.27 5.70 7.40
C GLY A 23 25.52 6.31 8.01
N ASP A 24 25.52 6.74 9.28
CA ASP A 24 26.73 7.12 9.97
C ASP A 24 27.65 5.90 10.14
N THR A 25 28.69 5.86 9.33
CA THR A 25 29.68 4.77 9.33
C THR A 25 30.62 4.81 10.55
N THR A 26 30.62 5.91 11.30
CA THR A 26 31.44 6.05 12.51
C THR A 26 30.76 5.50 13.75
N ALA A 27 29.46 5.27 13.70
CA ALA A 27 28.71 4.70 14.80
C ALA A 27 29.21 3.30 15.16
N THR A 28 29.48 3.06 16.44
CA THR A 28 30.02 1.78 16.93
C THR A 28 28.96 0.80 17.40
N GLY A 29 27.71 1.26 17.58
CA GLY A 29 26.60 0.45 18.09
C GLY A 29 25.27 0.76 17.45
N ILE A 30 24.27 -0.04 17.78
CA ILE A 30 22.88 0.16 17.37
C ILE A 30 22.31 1.34 18.15
N ASN A 31 21.61 2.26 17.49
CA ASN A 31 20.86 3.31 18.14
C ASN A 31 19.51 2.77 18.61
N ASP A 32 19.46 2.40 19.88
CA ASP A 32 18.25 1.81 20.49
C ASP A 32 17.05 2.76 20.51
N THR A 33 17.28 4.07 20.52
CA THR A 33 16.20 5.06 20.46
C THR A 33 15.50 5.03 19.10
N THR A 34 16.29 5.09 18.03
CA THR A 34 15.76 4.99 16.65
C THR A 34 15.08 3.64 16.40
N LEU A 35 15.67 2.56 16.90
CA LEU A 35 15.07 1.24 16.83
C LEU A 35 13.75 1.18 17.58
N GLY A 36 13.68 1.78 18.77
CA GLY A 36 12.45 1.86 19.56
C GLY A 36 11.32 2.62 18.86
N TYR A 37 11.63 3.72 18.19
CA TYR A 37 10.64 4.43 17.37
C TYR A 37 10.12 3.57 16.22
N ALA A 38 11.01 2.89 15.49
CA ALA A 38 10.59 2.02 14.40
C ALA A 38 9.71 0.84 14.88
N VAL A 39 9.98 0.31 16.06
CA VAL A 39 9.13 -0.72 16.70
C VAL A 39 7.75 -0.15 17.02
N THR A 40 7.70 1.01 17.67
CA THR A 40 6.44 1.66 18.05
C THR A 40 5.58 1.99 16.81
N ASP A 41 6.18 2.51 15.77
CA ASP A 41 5.46 2.85 14.55
C ASP A 41 4.95 1.60 13.82
N ALA A 42 5.75 0.52 13.80
CA ALA A 42 5.32 -0.75 13.22
C ALA A 42 4.16 -1.38 14.01
N GLU A 43 4.19 -1.33 15.34
CA GLU A 43 3.11 -1.82 16.19
C GLU A 43 1.83 -0.99 16.01
N ALA A 44 1.96 0.34 15.93
CA ALA A 44 0.84 1.24 15.73
C ALA A 44 0.17 1.04 14.36
N GLU A 45 0.94 0.96 13.28
CA GLU A 45 0.39 0.71 11.94
C GLU A 45 -0.23 -0.69 11.85
N PHE A 46 0.41 -1.69 12.45
CA PHE A 46 -0.16 -3.05 12.51
C PHE A 46 -1.53 -3.05 13.18
N LEU A 47 -1.68 -2.33 14.30
CA LEU A 47 -2.95 -2.19 15.00
C LEU A 47 -3.99 -1.45 14.15
N ILE A 48 -3.60 -0.39 13.46
CA ILE A 48 -4.50 0.39 12.61
C ILE A 48 -5.02 -0.45 11.44
N GLU A 49 -4.11 -1.16 10.77
CA GLU A 49 -4.44 -1.92 9.56
C GLU A 49 -5.20 -3.22 9.84
N THR A 50 -4.85 -3.92 10.93
CA THR A 50 -5.47 -5.22 11.26
C THR A 50 -6.56 -5.13 12.33
N GLY A 51 -6.61 -4.02 13.07
CA GLY A 51 -7.50 -3.88 14.24
C GLY A 51 -7.12 -4.78 15.42
N ILE A 52 -5.96 -5.43 15.37
CA ILE A 52 -5.46 -6.37 16.37
C ILE A 52 -4.11 -5.87 16.89
N ALA A 53 -3.91 -5.86 18.21
CA ALA A 53 -2.60 -5.55 18.76
C ALA A 53 -1.57 -6.62 18.36
N LEU A 54 -0.35 -6.19 18.06
CA LEU A 54 0.73 -7.11 17.73
C LEU A 54 1.06 -7.96 18.96
N ASP A 55 0.91 -9.28 18.83
CA ASP A 55 1.24 -10.24 19.88
C ASP A 55 2.63 -10.85 19.64
N SER A 56 3.55 -10.56 20.54
CA SER A 56 4.91 -11.11 20.47
C SER A 56 5.00 -12.62 20.75
N ALA A 57 3.92 -13.25 21.20
CA ALA A 57 3.84 -14.71 21.33
C ALA A 57 3.42 -15.39 20.03
N SER A 58 2.81 -14.66 19.11
CA SER A 58 2.39 -15.16 17.80
C SER A 58 3.52 -15.09 16.76
N PRO A 59 3.99 -16.23 16.24
CA PRO A 59 5.04 -16.22 15.22
C PRO A 59 4.66 -15.46 13.94
N LYS A 60 3.38 -15.38 13.61
CA LYS A 60 2.87 -14.64 12.45
C LYS A 60 2.97 -13.14 12.68
N HIS A 61 2.56 -12.67 13.87
CA HIS A 61 2.65 -11.27 14.25
C HIS A 61 4.10 -10.81 14.31
N VAL A 62 4.97 -11.61 14.94
CA VAL A 62 6.40 -11.33 15.00
C VAL A 62 7.00 -11.25 13.60
N ALA A 63 6.66 -12.17 12.70
CA ALA A 63 7.16 -12.13 11.33
C ALA A 63 6.71 -10.86 10.58
N ALA A 64 5.48 -10.43 10.78
CA ALA A 64 4.98 -9.17 10.21
C ALA A 64 5.66 -7.97 10.86
N GLY A 65 5.73 -7.91 12.19
CA GLY A 65 6.34 -6.81 12.95
C GLY A 65 7.80 -6.59 12.57
N VAL A 66 8.61 -7.64 12.49
CA VAL A 66 10.02 -7.53 12.09
C VAL A 66 10.17 -6.90 10.69
N VAL A 67 9.33 -7.29 9.74
CA VAL A 67 9.35 -6.70 8.38
C VAL A 67 8.91 -5.22 8.42
N GLY A 68 7.91 -4.88 9.24
CA GLY A 68 7.47 -3.50 9.46
C GLY A 68 8.57 -2.63 10.05
N VAL A 69 9.27 -3.12 11.09
CA VAL A 69 10.40 -2.40 11.69
C VAL A 69 11.51 -2.13 10.67
N ILE A 70 11.86 -3.12 9.85
CA ILE A 70 12.87 -2.93 8.78
C ILE A 70 12.41 -1.83 7.81
N TYR A 71 11.15 -1.84 7.40
CA TYR A 71 10.60 -0.82 6.52
C TYR A 71 10.73 0.58 7.14
N TYR A 72 10.34 0.75 8.39
CA TYR A 72 10.46 2.05 9.07
C TYR A 72 11.90 2.53 9.20
N LEU A 73 12.83 1.63 9.52
CA LEU A 73 14.25 1.98 9.57
C LEU A 73 14.77 2.49 8.22
N TYR A 74 14.38 1.86 7.10
CA TYR A 74 14.69 2.38 5.76
C TYR A 74 14.02 3.72 5.49
N SER A 75 12.79 3.91 5.95
CA SER A 75 12.05 5.17 5.81
C SER A 75 12.74 6.31 6.55
N TYR A 76 13.21 6.07 7.77
CA TYR A 76 13.93 7.07 8.57
C TYR A 76 15.28 7.43 7.98
N SER A 77 15.96 6.47 7.37
CA SER A 77 17.25 6.74 6.73
C SER A 77 17.14 7.59 5.46
N GLY A 78 15.94 7.86 4.99
CA GLY A 78 15.69 8.59 3.74
C GLY A 78 16.09 7.82 2.49
N LEU A 79 16.54 6.59 2.64
CA LEU A 79 16.91 5.70 1.56
C LEU A 79 15.63 5.07 0.96
N GLN A 80 14.99 5.77 0.06
CA GLN A 80 13.93 5.21 -0.77
C GLN A 80 14.54 4.28 -1.82
N THR A 81 15.03 3.15 -1.35
CA THR A 81 15.62 2.13 -2.20
C THR A 81 14.53 1.14 -2.65
N GLU A 82 14.83 0.42 -3.72
CA GLU A 82 14.00 -0.72 -4.14
C GLU A 82 13.78 -1.71 -2.99
N THR A 83 14.76 -1.85 -2.11
CA THR A 83 14.67 -2.68 -0.90
C THR A 83 13.58 -2.19 0.05
N ALA A 84 13.49 -0.88 0.31
CA ALA A 84 12.43 -0.31 1.16
C ALA A 84 11.05 -0.59 0.57
N THR A 85 10.88 -0.40 -0.73
CA THR A 85 9.63 -0.70 -1.44
C THR A 85 9.25 -2.18 -1.36
N ARG A 86 10.21 -3.08 -1.53
CA ARG A 86 9.99 -4.53 -1.38
C ARG A 86 9.59 -4.90 0.06
N GLN A 87 10.22 -4.28 1.07
CA GLN A 87 9.84 -4.50 2.46
C GLN A 87 8.43 -4.00 2.76
N ARG A 88 8.04 -2.84 2.24
CA ARG A 88 6.67 -2.32 2.34
C ARG A 88 5.66 -3.31 1.77
N GLN A 89 5.85 -3.74 0.53
CA GLN A 89 4.95 -4.69 -0.13
C GLN A 89 4.86 -6.04 0.60
N ARG A 90 6.00 -6.51 1.14
CA ARG A 90 6.03 -7.75 1.94
C ARG A 90 5.23 -7.58 3.22
N TRP A 91 5.38 -6.46 3.90
CA TRP A 91 4.70 -6.16 5.14
C TRP A 91 3.19 -6.08 4.94
N GLU A 92 2.72 -5.32 3.95
CA GLU A 92 1.31 -5.25 3.58
C GLU A 92 0.69 -6.63 3.33
N ARG A 93 1.40 -7.49 2.59
CA ARG A 93 0.95 -8.88 2.37
C ARG A 93 0.84 -9.69 3.65
N LEU A 94 1.75 -9.47 4.60
CA LEU A 94 1.71 -10.18 5.88
C LEU A 94 0.57 -9.67 6.75
N MET A 95 0.32 -8.36 6.80
CA MET A 95 -0.80 -7.77 7.51
C MET A 95 -2.14 -8.28 6.97
N ILE A 96 -2.31 -8.33 5.64
CA ILE A 96 -3.50 -8.91 5.00
C ILE A 96 -3.71 -10.38 5.41
N LYS A 97 -2.64 -11.15 5.49
CA LYS A 97 -2.74 -12.57 5.91
C LYS A 97 -3.12 -12.70 7.39
N VAL A 98 -2.61 -11.85 8.26
CA VAL A 98 -3.00 -11.84 9.67
C VAL A 98 -4.45 -11.42 9.80
N ASP A 99 -4.85 -10.31 9.16
CA ASP A 99 -6.23 -9.82 9.15
C ASP A 99 -7.21 -10.88 8.64
N SER A 100 -6.87 -11.59 7.57
CA SER A 100 -7.73 -12.64 7.01
C SER A 100 -7.89 -13.86 7.93
N THR A 101 -6.92 -14.12 8.81
CA THR A 101 -6.94 -15.29 9.71
C THR A 101 -7.47 -14.97 11.11
N GLU A 102 -7.22 -13.79 11.61
CA GLU A 102 -7.48 -13.41 13.00
C GLU A 102 -8.41 -12.20 13.12
N GLY A 103 -8.43 -11.33 12.10
CA GLY A 103 -9.28 -10.15 12.01
C GLY A 103 -10.62 -10.39 11.29
N ALA A 104 -10.85 -11.61 10.78
CA ALA A 104 -12.03 -11.96 9.99
C ALA A 104 -13.34 -11.71 10.75
N GLY A 105 -13.87 -10.54 10.61
CA GLY A 105 -15.10 -10.06 11.26
C GLY A 105 -15.01 -8.61 11.74
N ARG A 106 -13.82 -8.02 11.74
CA ARG A 106 -13.64 -6.61 12.14
C ARG A 106 -13.44 -5.67 10.97
N ARG A 107 -12.91 -6.12 9.86
CA ARG A 107 -12.99 -5.35 8.62
C ARG A 107 -14.46 -5.32 8.21
N ILE A 108 -15.12 -4.26 8.58
CA ILE A 108 -16.24 -3.77 7.78
C ILE A 108 -15.56 -3.45 6.44
N LEU A 109 -15.45 -4.44 5.57
CA LEU A 109 -15.36 -4.15 4.15
C LEU A 109 -16.39 -3.06 3.95
N PRO A 110 -16.03 -1.91 3.39
CA PRO A 110 -17.03 -0.93 3.09
C PRO A 110 -18.11 -1.72 2.37
N ALA A 111 -19.22 -1.90 3.08
CA ALA A 111 -20.37 -2.65 2.58
C ALA A 111 -20.89 -2.03 1.29
N SER A 112 -20.21 -1.00 0.88
CA SER A 112 -20.50 -0.17 -0.24
C SER A 112 -20.69 -0.92 -1.51
N ASN A 113 -20.03 -2.02 -1.72
CA ASN A 113 -20.06 -2.48 -3.10
C ASN A 113 -20.73 -3.84 -3.27
N SER A 114 -20.92 -4.58 -2.20
CA SER A 114 -21.68 -5.82 -2.30
C SER A 114 -23.16 -5.67 -1.99
N THR A 115 -23.53 -4.62 -1.26
CA THR A 115 -24.94 -4.27 -1.04
C THR A 115 -25.47 -3.27 -2.04
N LEU A 116 -24.59 -2.65 -2.78
CA LEU A 116 -24.91 -2.13 -4.09
C LEU A 116 -24.77 -3.29 -5.10
N SER A 117 -25.37 -4.42 -4.79
CA SER A 117 -26.03 -5.10 -5.89
C SER A 117 -26.88 -4.03 -6.50
N PRO A 118 -26.51 -3.46 -7.62
CA PRO A 118 -27.48 -2.71 -8.33
C PRO A 118 -28.58 -3.72 -8.52
N THR A 119 -29.70 -3.52 -7.87
CA THR A 119 -30.88 -4.09 -8.41
C THR A 119 -30.74 -3.84 -9.90
N SER A 120 -30.74 -4.89 -10.68
CA SER A 120 -30.58 -4.84 -12.13
C SER A 120 -31.50 -3.81 -12.78
N GLU A 121 -32.49 -3.37 -12.07
CA GLU A 121 -33.40 -2.29 -12.38
C GLU A 121 -32.78 -0.89 -12.42
N ARG A 122 -31.68 -0.61 -11.67
CA ARG A 122 -31.01 0.69 -11.76
C ARG A 122 -30.04 0.78 -12.92
N VAL A 123 -29.51 -0.34 -13.37
CA VAL A 123 -28.67 -0.39 -14.57
C VAL A 123 -29.55 -0.32 -15.81
N GLY A 124 -30.77 -0.85 -15.75
CA GLY A 124 -31.74 -0.79 -16.84
C GLY A 124 -32.37 0.59 -17.07
N SER A 125 -32.29 1.51 -16.09
CA SER A 125 -32.95 2.81 -16.23
C SER A 125 -32.08 3.91 -16.84
N ARG A 126 -30.83 3.62 -17.22
CA ARG A 126 -29.96 4.62 -17.84
C ARG A 126 -29.39 4.28 -19.22
N PRO A 127 -29.74 3.18 -19.89
CA PRO A 127 -29.17 2.90 -21.19
C PRO A 127 -29.60 3.92 -22.27
N ASP A 128 -30.78 4.53 -22.11
CA ASP A 128 -31.30 5.46 -23.11
C ASP A 128 -30.61 6.83 -23.06
N PHE A 129 -30.14 7.25 -21.89
CA PHE A 129 -29.48 8.54 -21.75
C PHE A 129 -28.06 8.54 -22.31
N GLU A 130 -27.33 7.43 -22.16
CA GLU A 130 -25.98 7.31 -22.73
C GLU A 130 -26.03 7.04 -24.23
N ARG A 131 -27.00 6.30 -24.75
CA ARG A 131 -27.22 6.13 -26.18
C ARG A 131 -27.55 7.42 -26.89
N SER A 132 -28.37 8.24 -26.27
CA SER A 132 -28.76 9.54 -26.80
C SER A 132 -27.55 10.48 -26.94
N ARG A 133 -26.67 10.51 -25.92
CA ARG A 133 -25.46 11.34 -25.98
C ARG A 133 -24.43 10.85 -27.01
N PHE A 134 -24.31 9.54 -27.18
CA PHE A 134 -23.34 9.00 -28.12
C PHE A 134 -23.77 9.21 -29.57
N ASN A 135 -25.07 9.18 -29.85
CA ASN A 135 -25.57 9.44 -31.18
C ASN A 135 -25.49 10.92 -31.58
N ASP A 136 -25.63 11.84 -30.61
CA ASP A 136 -25.50 13.27 -30.91
C ASP A 136 -24.07 13.68 -31.26
N TYR A 137 -23.07 13.01 -30.70
CA TYR A 137 -21.67 13.30 -31.06
C TYR A 137 -21.24 12.72 -32.41
N THR A 138 -21.86 11.66 -32.87
CA THR A 138 -21.53 11.06 -34.19
C THR A 138 -22.22 11.78 -35.34
N LEU A 139 -23.27 12.52 -35.08
CA LEU A 139 -24.01 13.27 -36.10
C LEU A 139 -23.52 14.70 -36.33
N GLN A 140 -22.62 15.18 -35.48
CA GLN A 140 -22.06 16.53 -35.55
C GLN A 140 -20.59 16.60 -35.96
N MET A 141 -20.05 15.54 -36.53
CA MET A 141 -18.83 15.76 -37.30
C MET A 141 -19.23 16.44 -38.60
N PRO A 142 -18.91 17.71 -38.78
CA PRO A 142 -19.07 18.32 -40.08
C PRO A 142 -18.18 17.54 -41.02
N MET A 143 -18.74 16.83 -41.97
CA MET A 143 -18.02 16.50 -43.17
C MET A 143 -17.61 17.85 -43.74
N SER A 144 -16.35 18.15 -43.63
CA SER A 144 -15.77 19.31 -44.25
C SER A 144 -15.84 19.05 -45.76
N ASP A 145 -16.90 19.53 -46.38
CA ASP A 145 -16.99 19.71 -47.82
C ASP A 145 -16.11 20.85 -48.29
N ASP A 146 -15.05 21.16 -47.55
CA ASP A 146 -14.09 22.17 -47.95
C ASP A 146 -13.15 21.54 -49.03
N PRO A 147 -13.32 21.92 -50.29
CA PRO A 147 -12.51 21.39 -51.38
C PRO A 147 -11.03 21.80 -51.29
N ASP A 148 -10.71 22.75 -50.40
CA ASP A 148 -9.34 23.23 -50.19
C ASP A 148 -8.55 22.41 -49.15
N TYR A 149 -9.23 21.56 -48.35
CA TYR A 149 -8.57 20.76 -47.34
C TYR A 149 -7.63 19.69 -47.91
N ASN A 150 -7.82 19.28 -49.15
CA ASN A 150 -6.98 18.28 -49.82
C ASN A 150 -5.82 18.87 -50.62
N ARG A 151 -5.63 20.18 -50.62
CA ARG A 151 -4.57 20.81 -51.46
C ARG A 151 -3.20 20.88 -50.80
N ASP A 152 -3.14 20.85 -49.47
CA ASP A 152 -1.88 21.02 -48.71
C ASP A 152 -1.19 19.71 -48.28
N LEU A 153 -1.71 18.56 -48.68
CA LEU A 153 -1.11 17.28 -48.32
C LEU A 153 -0.31 16.63 -49.49
N GLY A 154 -0.01 17.40 -50.53
CA GLY A 154 0.64 16.86 -51.74
C GLY A 154 1.78 17.70 -52.24
N SER A 155 2.78 18.01 -51.40
CA SER A 155 4.09 18.48 -51.87
C SER A 155 5.17 18.13 -50.85
#